data_e6b886efac3f8c1471036b3f02afafa4
#
_entry.id   e6b886efac3f8c1471036b3f02afafa4
#
_cell.length_a   1.000
_cell.length_b   1.000
_cell.length_c   1.000
_cell.angle_alpha   90.00
_cell.angle_beta   90.00
_cell.angle_gamma   90.00
#
_symmetry.space_group_name_H-M   'P 1'
#
loop_
_entity.id
_entity.type
_entity.pdbx_description
1 polymer ?
#
loop_
_entity_poly.entity_id
_entity_poly.type
_entity_poly.pdbx_seq_one_letter_code
_entity_poly.pdbx_strand_id
1 'polypeptide(L)'
;MLFNYWAFGLKIQSDIEFPEFVNAEFDMTDLVISSRKVSNKLKSKPLIEENKEAINEDEYYLEVDNVAKYYAYQGKIIDVDINPLADSRTIRIYLLATVMAAVLHQRNTIPLHASSIKWKNGLIIISGDSGTGKSTTVSGLLKSGYSIFSDDVIVLKHEENQEVQARASYPMIKLWDDAIEKLQSELFENRNFVVKPGYDKFGFFFHEQFDRNSYPIKMILVLKIKEVDQVEYQELHGGEAFKEFIAQSYRPNLLHSNSLRALNYAMLVAILKNAKLVVVNRPSVCNPEILLSTIETIIQHEYPV
;
A
#
# COMPACT_ATOMS: atom_id res chain seq x y z
N MET A 1 -3.42 24.51 -13.13
CA MET A 1 -2.29 23.82 -13.79
C MET A 1 -2.66 22.34 -13.81
N LEU A 2 -2.29 21.60 -14.86
CA LEU A 2 -2.50 20.16 -14.92
C LEU A 2 -1.15 19.47 -14.78
N PHE A 3 -1.13 18.43 -13.97
CA PHE A 3 0.02 17.59 -13.70
C PHE A 3 -0.24 16.20 -14.28
N ASN A 4 0.81 15.56 -14.78
CA ASN A 4 0.78 14.20 -15.28
C ASN A 4 1.70 13.33 -14.44
N TYR A 5 1.16 12.23 -13.89
CA TYR A 5 1.83 11.37 -12.94
C TYR A 5 1.71 9.90 -13.30
N TRP A 6 2.65 9.12 -12.77
CA TRP A 6 2.52 7.69 -12.64
C TRP A 6 2.48 7.29 -11.15
N ALA A 7 1.44 6.56 -10.77
CA ALA A 7 1.31 5.95 -9.45
C ALA A 7 0.32 4.77 -9.51
N PHE A 8 0.44 3.79 -8.63
CA PHE A 8 -0.44 2.62 -8.52
C PHE A 8 -0.57 1.79 -9.81
N GLY A 9 0.42 1.86 -10.69
CA GLY A 9 0.36 1.26 -12.02
C GLY A 9 -0.55 2.00 -13.01
N LEU A 10 -0.90 3.27 -12.73
CA LEU A 10 -1.80 4.11 -13.53
C LEU A 10 -1.12 5.38 -14.03
N LYS A 11 -1.53 5.82 -15.20
CA LYS A 11 -1.26 7.14 -15.78
C LYS A 11 -2.33 8.11 -15.30
N ILE A 12 -1.94 9.04 -14.43
CA ILE A 12 -2.85 9.93 -13.69
C ILE A 12 -2.67 11.37 -14.17
N GLN A 13 -3.78 12.01 -14.55
CA GLN A 13 -3.81 13.45 -14.77
C GLN A 13 -4.54 14.12 -13.61
N SER A 14 -3.98 15.21 -13.05
CA SER A 14 -4.55 15.87 -11.88
C SER A 14 -4.39 17.39 -11.93
N ASP A 15 -5.36 18.14 -11.41
CA ASP A 15 -5.22 19.58 -11.08
C ASP A 15 -4.78 19.80 -9.61
N ILE A 16 -4.69 18.71 -8.83
CA ILE A 16 -4.11 18.69 -7.49
C ILE A 16 -2.66 18.20 -7.61
N GLU A 17 -1.73 18.90 -6.97
CA GLU A 17 -0.32 18.50 -6.93
C GLU A 17 -0.06 17.37 -5.95
N PHE A 18 0.68 16.33 -6.41
CA PHE A 18 1.08 15.18 -5.62
C PHE A 18 2.61 15.04 -5.62
N PRO A 19 3.32 15.60 -4.62
CA PRO A 19 4.76 15.36 -4.49
C PRO A 19 5.11 13.90 -4.23
N GLU A 20 4.13 13.09 -3.82
CA GLU A 20 4.27 11.65 -3.59
C GLU A 20 4.38 10.85 -4.89
N PHE A 21 3.93 11.38 -6.03
CA PHE A 21 3.88 10.68 -7.31
C PHE A 21 5.12 10.95 -8.18
N VAL A 22 5.29 10.14 -9.21
CA VAL A 22 6.33 10.35 -10.21
C VAL A 22 5.76 11.10 -11.40
N ASN A 23 6.41 12.19 -11.81
CA ASN A 23 6.07 12.87 -13.06
C ASN A 23 6.22 11.91 -14.25
N ALA A 24 5.28 11.93 -15.18
CA ALA A 24 5.26 11.06 -16.34
C ALA A 24 4.65 11.74 -17.55
N GLU A 25 5.15 11.38 -18.73
CA GLU A 25 4.56 11.76 -20.01
C GLU A 25 3.79 10.57 -20.58
N PHE A 26 2.59 10.82 -21.11
CA PHE A 26 1.74 9.81 -21.74
C PHE A 26 0.68 10.45 -22.63
N ASP A 27 0.24 9.72 -23.66
CA ASP A 27 -0.79 10.17 -24.60
C ASP A 27 -2.21 9.85 -24.09
N MET A 28 -2.37 8.79 -23.28
CA MET A 28 -3.66 8.36 -22.74
C MET A 28 -3.63 8.33 -21.22
N THR A 29 -4.69 8.82 -20.62
CA THR A 29 -4.90 8.88 -19.17
C THR A 29 -5.73 7.72 -18.68
N ASP A 30 -5.29 7.04 -17.61
CA ASP A 30 -6.06 5.98 -16.96
C ASP A 30 -7.02 6.54 -15.90
N LEU A 31 -6.61 7.60 -15.20
CA LEU A 31 -7.33 8.21 -14.08
C LEU A 31 -7.20 9.73 -14.12
N VAL A 32 -8.32 10.42 -13.98
CA VAL A 32 -8.37 11.89 -13.83
C VAL A 32 -8.77 12.24 -12.41
N ILE A 33 -8.00 13.10 -11.75
CA ILE A 33 -8.31 13.66 -10.42
C ILE A 33 -8.56 15.17 -10.60
N SER A 34 -9.74 15.65 -10.20
CA SER A 34 -10.12 17.04 -10.40
C SER A 34 -10.73 17.67 -9.15
N SER A 35 -10.31 18.91 -8.86
CA SER A 35 -10.95 19.74 -7.85
C SER A 35 -12.30 20.25 -8.39
N ARG A 36 -13.41 19.65 -7.95
CA ARG A 36 -14.77 19.96 -8.39
C ARG A 36 -15.78 19.80 -7.27
N LYS A 37 -16.93 20.46 -7.38
CA LYS A 37 -18.07 20.26 -6.49
C LYS A 37 -18.60 18.82 -6.57
N VAL A 38 -18.81 18.21 -5.43
CA VAL A 38 -19.31 16.84 -5.26
C VAL A 38 -20.69 16.87 -4.60
N SER A 39 -21.63 16.08 -5.12
CA SER A 39 -22.93 15.86 -4.47
C SER A 39 -22.77 15.00 -3.21
N ASN A 40 -23.73 15.11 -2.27
CA ASN A 40 -23.63 14.39 -0.99
C ASN A 40 -24.07 12.92 -1.06
N LYS A 41 -24.17 12.32 -2.23
CA LYS A 41 -24.61 10.94 -2.43
C LYS A 41 -24.15 10.39 -3.77
N LEU A 42 -24.18 9.07 -3.89
CA LEU A 42 -23.99 8.38 -5.16
C LEU A 42 -25.12 8.75 -6.14
N LYS A 43 -24.84 8.62 -7.42
CA LYS A 43 -25.85 8.77 -8.49
C LYS A 43 -26.77 7.55 -8.56
N SER A 44 -26.22 6.36 -8.25
CA SER A 44 -26.92 5.09 -8.24
C SER A 44 -27.16 4.62 -6.79
N LYS A 45 -28.00 3.58 -6.63
CA LYS A 45 -28.30 3.03 -5.31
C LYS A 45 -27.03 2.46 -4.64
N PRO A 46 -26.71 2.85 -3.39
CA PRO A 46 -25.58 2.28 -2.66
C PRO A 46 -25.82 0.80 -2.32
N LEU A 47 -24.73 0.02 -2.32
CA LEU A 47 -24.68 -1.32 -1.72
C LEU A 47 -24.40 -1.23 -0.22
N ILE A 48 -23.55 -0.27 0.17
CA ILE A 48 -23.26 0.06 1.57
C ILE A 48 -23.31 1.59 1.69
N GLU A 49 -23.95 2.08 2.73
CA GLU A 49 -23.99 3.51 3.09
C GLU A 49 -23.91 3.63 4.61
N GLU A 50 -22.80 4.14 5.11
CA GLU A 50 -22.51 4.31 6.53
C GLU A 50 -21.67 5.57 6.78
N ASN A 51 -21.98 6.34 7.82
CA ASN A 51 -21.13 7.40 8.36
C ASN A 51 -20.43 8.30 7.33
N LYS A 52 -21.16 8.86 6.37
CA LYS A 52 -20.62 9.72 5.29
C LYS A 52 -19.73 8.98 4.26
N GLU A 53 -19.83 7.69 4.22
CA GLU A 53 -19.24 6.82 3.22
C GLU A 53 -20.34 6.04 2.50
N ALA A 54 -20.28 5.99 1.17
CA ALA A 54 -21.20 5.21 0.37
C ALA A 54 -20.47 4.55 -0.81
N ILE A 55 -20.84 3.30 -1.12
CA ILE A 55 -20.19 2.53 -2.17
C ILE A 55 -21.20 1.68 -2.93
N ASN A 56 -20.99 1.56 -4.24
CA ASN A 56 -21.55 0.52 -5.10
C ASN A 56 -20.48 -0.01 -6.07
N GLU A 57 -20.86 -0.78 -7.08
CA GLU A 57 -19.90 -1.42 -7.98
C GLU A 57 -19.01 -0.42 -8.72
N ASP A 58 -19.56 0.72 -9.13
CA ASP A 58 -18.91 1.71 -9.99
C ASP A 58 -18.64 3.05 -9.32
N GLU A 59 -19.18 3.28 -8.11
CA GLU A 59 -19.13 4.57 -7.45
C GLU A 59 -18.68 4.44 -5.99
N TYR A 60 -17.89 5.40 -5.55
CA TYR A 60 -17.46 5.55 -4.17
C TYR A 60 -17.57 7.01 -3.74
N TYR A 61 -18.23 7.27 -2.62
CA TYR A 61 -18.33 8.57 -1.98
C TYR A 61 -17.75 8.52 -0.58
N LEU A 62 -16.99 9.54 -0.21
CA LEU A 62 -16.46 9.74 1.13
C LEU A 62 -16.52 11.24 1.48
N GLU A 63 -17.11 11.58 2.62
CA GLU A 63 -17.02 12.92 3.21
C GLU A 63 -16.17 12.89 4.48
N VAL A 64 -15.18 13.77 4.53
CA VAL A 64 -14.32 13.98 5.69
C VAL A 64 -14.52 15.41 6.19
N ASP A 65 -15.02 15.53 7.42
CA ASP A 65 -15.35 16.83 8.01
C ASP A 65 -14.16 17.78 8.00
N ASN A 66 -14.42 19.02 7.58
CA ASN A 66 -13.45 20.08 7.48
C ASN A 66 -12.26 19.81 6.53
N VAL A 67 -12.31 18.72 5.74
CA VAL A 67 -11.26 18.34 4.80
C VAL A 67 -11.75 18.40 3.36
N ALA A 68 -12.56 17.44 2.93
CA ALA A 68 -13.08 17.38 1.56
C ALA A 68 -14.22 16.34 1.44
N LYS A 69 -14.93 16.41 0.29
CA LYS A 69 -15.76 15.33 -0.22
C LYS A 69 -15.09 14.72 -1.42
N TYR A 70 -15.05 13.41 -1.47
CA TYR A 70 -14.43 12.65 -2.55
C TYR A 70 -15.49 11.81 -3.25
N TYR A 71 -15.45 11.81 -4.57
CA TYR A 71 -16.32 10.97 -5.38
C TYR A 71 -15.52 10.31 -6.49
N ALA A 72 -15.37 9.00 -6.40
CA ALA A 72 -14.65 8.21 -7.39
C ALA A 72 -15.62 7.32 -8.17
N TYR A 73 -15.49 7.26 -9.49
CA TYR A 73 -16.38 6.47 -10.32
C TYR A 73 -15.73 5.85 -11.55
N GLN A 74 -16.24 4.66 -11.91
CA GLN A 74 -15.82 3.85 -13.05
C GLN A 74 -14.33 3.52 -13.07
N GLY A 75 -13.62 3.65 -11.95
CA GLY A 75 -12.17 3.48 -11.86
C GLY A 75 -11.37 4.47 -12.73
N LYS A 76 -11.98 5.57 -13.18
CA LYS A 76 -11.40 6.52 -14.14
C LYS A 76 -11.39 7.96 -13.67
N ILE A 77 -12.25 8.34 -12.75
CA ILE A 77 -12.43 9.73 -12.34
C ILE A 77 -12.52 9.81 -10.82
N ILE A 78 -11.84 10.81 -10.26
CA ILE A 78 -12.00 11.26 -8.88
C ILE A 78 -12.29 12.76 -8.90
N ASP A 79 -13.49 13.14 -8.43
CA ASP A 79 -13.82 14.52 -8.15
C ASP A 79 -13.63 14.80 -6.66
N VAL A 80 -13.02 15.94 -6.33
CA VAL A 80 -12.69 16.35 -4.96
C VAL A 80 -13.25 17.72 -4.67
N ASP A 81 -14.24 17.82 -3.79
CA ASP A 81 -14.76 19.10 -3.30
C ASP A 81 -13.98 19.50 -2.03
N ILE A 82 -12.96 20.30 -2.24
CA ILE A 82 -11.98 20.68 -1.22
C ILE A 82 -12.56 21.76 -0.30
N ASN A 83 -12.44 21.57 1.03
CA ASN A 83 -12.63 22.65 1.97
C ASN A 83 -11.46 23.64 1.85
N PRO A 84 -11.73 24.95 1.59
CA PRO A 84 -10.66 25.94 1.40
C PRO A 84 -9.70 26.12 2.58
N LEU A 85 -10.09 25.70 3.78
CA LEU A 85 -9.27 25.78 5.00
C LEU A 85 -8.51 24.49 5.31
N ALA A 86 -8.70 23.46 4.49
CA ALA A 86 -8.05 22.16 4.72
C ALA A 86 -6.57 22.18 4.33
N ASP A 87 -5.75 21.51 5.12
CA ASP A 87 -4.35 21.27 4.78
C ASP A 87 -4.24 20.30 3.59
N SER A 88 -3.43 20.67 2.60
CA SER A 88 -3.29 19.90 1.36
C SER A 88 -2.77 18.47 1.58
N ARG A 89 -1.91 18.24 2.57
CA ARG A 89 -1.41 16.89 2.93
C ARG A 89 -2.52 16.04 3.49
N THR A 90 -3.39 16.61 4.32
CA THR A 90 -4.55 15.91 4.86
C THR A 90 -5.51 15.47 3.75
N ILE A 91 -5.76 16.33 2.74
CA ILE A 91 -6.57 15.97 1.56
C ILE A 91 -5.94 14.78 0.83
N ARG A 92 -4.63 14.83 0.56
CA ARG A 92 -3.92 13.75 -0.15
C ARG A 92 -3.86 12.44 0.60
N ILE A 93 -3.80 12.44 1.94
CA ILE A 93 -3.83 11.19 2.74
C ILE A 93 -5.06 10.35 2.41
N TYR A 94 -6.25 10.96 2.33
CA TYR A 94 -7.47 10.23 1.99
C TYR A 94 -7.47 9.78 0.53
N LEU A 95 -6.95 10.61 -0.39
CA LEU A 95 -6.79 10.25 -1.79
C LEU A 95 -5.85 9.05 -1.97
N LEU A 96 -4.67 9.09 -1.36
CA LEU A 96 -3.65 8.05 -1.47
C LEU A 96 -4.04 6.73 -0.77
N ALA A 97 -4.95 6.80 0.19
CA ALA A 97 -5.40 5.65 0.96
C ALA A 97 -6.76 5.13 0.47
N THR A 98 -7.85 5.60 1.08
CA THR A 98 -9.17 5.00 0.92
C THR A 98 -9.76 5.23 -0.46
N VAL A 99 -9.64 6.45 -1.01
CA VAL A 99 -10.22 6.79 -2.31
C VAL A 99 -9.52 6.03 -3.44
N MET A 100 -8.19 5.95 -3.40
CA MET A 100 -7.43 5.17 -4.39
C MET A 100 -7.71 3.67 -4.26
N ALA A 101 -7.89 3.13 -3.04
CA ALA A 101 -8.28 1.74 -2.87
C ALA A 101 -9.64 1.43 -3.54
N ALA A 102 -10.62 2.32 -3.43
CA ALA A 102 -11.91 2.19 -4.12
C ALA A 102 -11.73 2.20 -5.65
N VAL A 103 -10.92 3.12 -6.20
CA VAL A 103 -10.59 3.17 -7.64
C VAL A 103 -9.95 1.86 -8.10
N LEU A 104 -9.00 1.31 -7.34
CA LEU A 104 -8.33 0.06 -7.66
C LEU A 104 -9.33 -1.11 -7.70
N HIS A 105 -10.26 -1.19 -6.75
CA HIS A 105 -11.32 -2.19 -6.76
C HIS A 105 -12.25 -2.05 -7.95
N GLN A 106 -12.67 -0.83 -8.32
CA GLN A 106 -13.46 -0.56 -9.53
C GLN A 106 -12.73 -0.99 -10.83
N ARG A 107 -11.41 -1.12 -10.78
CA ARG A 107 -10.55 -1.60 -11.88
C ARG A 107 -10.22 -3.09 -11.79
N ASN A 108 -10.86 -3.84 -10.91
CA ASN A 108 -10.56 -5.26 -10.65
C ASN A 108 -9.09 -5.51 -10.30
N THR A 109 -8.48 -4.58 -9.56
CA THR A 109 -7.17 -4.74 -8.95
C THR A 109 -7.30 -4.76 -7.43
N ILE A 110 -6.44 -5.49 -6.75
CA ILE A 110 -6.54 -5.68 -5.31
C ILE A 110 -5.36 -4.99 -4.62
N PRO A 111 -5.59 -3.93 -3.84
CA PRO A 111 -4.56 -3.36 -2.99
C PRO A 111 -4.28 -4.27 -1.78
N LEU A 112 -3.00 -4.44 -1.46
CA LEU A 112 -2.51 -5.17 -0.30
C LEU A 112 -1.77 -4.22 0.63
N HIS A 113 -2.04 -4.28 1.95
CA HIS A 113 -1.33 -3.46 2.93
C HIS A 113 0.01 -4.09 3.28
N ALA A 114 1.03 -3.70 2.57
CA ALA A 114 2.37 -4.24 2.72
C ALA A 114 3.46 -3.27 2.26
N SER A 115 4.64 -3.46 2.82
CA SER A 115 5.90 -2.94 2.29
C SER A 115 6.61 -4.05 1.52
N SER A 116 7.52 -3.73 0.61
CA SER A 116 8.20 -4.75 -0.20
C SER A 116 9.58 -4.35 -0.65
N ILE A 117 10.42 -5.36 -0.81
CA ILE A 117 11.77 -5.26 -1.41
C ILE A 117 11.85 -6.12 -2.66
N LYS A 118 12.76 -5.76 -3.54
CA LYS A 118 13.15 -6.60 -4.68
C LYS A 118 14.06 -7.74 -4.20
N TRP A 119 13.82 -8.92 -4.74
CA TRP A 119 14.64 -10.09 -4.49
C TRP A 119 14.77 -10.93 -5.77
N LYS A 120 15.98 -11.00 -6.33
CA LYS A 120 16.21 -11.68 -7.62
C LYS A 120 15.21 -11.17 -8.67
N ASN A 121 14.41 -12.05 -9.26
CA ASN A 121 13.40 -11.74 -10.27
C ASN A 121 11.97 -11.63 -9.71
N GLY A 122 11.81 -11.26 -8.46
CA GLY A 122 10.51 -11.12 -7.80
C GLY A 122 10.55 -10.23 -6.57
N LEU A 123 9.52 -10.36 -5.72
CA LEU A 123 9.35 -9.53 -4.53
C LEU A 123 9.26 -10.38 -3.27
N ILE A 124 9.81 -9.84 -2.19
CA ILE A 124 9.49 -10.23 -0.82
C ILE A 124 8.57 -9.15 -0.25
N ILE A 125 7.39 -9.58 0.21
CA ILE A 125 6.40 -8.69 0.84
C ILE A 125 6.54 -8.81 2.35
N ILE A 126 6.49 -7.66 3.03
CA ILE A 126 6.45 -7.56 4.48
C ILE A 126 5.12 -6.95 4.87
N SER A 127 4.26 -7.75 5.49
CA SER A 127 2.90 -7.42 5.89
C SER A 127 2.72 -7.56 7.40
N GLY A 128 1.55 -7.24 7.92
CA GLY A 128 1.20 -7.26 9.35
C GLY A 128 0.40 -6.02 9.75
N ASP A 129 -0.11 -5.99 10.95
CA ASP A 129 -0.90 -4.88 11.49
C ASP A 129 -0.11 -3.55 11.53
N SER A 130 -0.84 -2.44 11.69
CA SER A 130 -0.18 -1.14 11.90
C SER A 130 0.66 -1.19 13.19
N GLY A 131 1.89 -0.66 13.14
CA GLY A 131 2.80 -0.66 14.28
C GLY A 131 3.65 -1.93 14.45
N THR A 132 3.46 -2.99 13.64
CA THR A 132 4.29 -4.20 13.72
C THR A 132 5.74 -4.00 13.27
N GLY A 133 6.04 -2.89 12.56
CA GLY A 133 7.39 -2.54 12.13
C GLY A 133 7.69 -2.79 10.66
N LYS A 134 6.68 -2.94 9.79
CA LYS A 134 6.85 -3.17 8.33
C LYS A 134 7.83 -2.19 7.68
N SER A 135 7.50 -0.89 7.72
CA SER A 135 8.34 0.15 7.10
C SER A 135 9.72 0.25 7.75
N THR A 136 9.81 0.07 9.07
CA THR A 136 11.10 0.01 9.80
C THR A 136 11.96 -1.16 9.33
N THR A 137 11.35 -2.34 9.15
CA THR A 137 12.04 -3.54 8.65
C THR A 137 12.56 -3.32 7.23
N VAL A 138 11.71 -2.81 6.32
CA VAL A 138 12.15 -2.50 4.95
C VAL A 138 13.29 -1.48 4.95
N SER A 139 13.20 -0.43 5.78
CA SER A 139 14.24 0.58 5.89
C SER A 139 15.57 0.02 6.44
N GLY A 140 15.49 -0.95 7.36
CA GLY A 140 16.67 -1.68 7.82
C GLY A 140 17.30 -2.55 6.72
N LEU A 141 16.48 -3.26 5.94
CA LEU A 141 16.94 -4.06 4.82
C LEU A 141 17.60 -3.19 3.72
N LEU A 142 17.17 -1.95 3.52
CA LEU A 142 17.86 -1.00 2.63
C LEU A 142 19.30 -0.75 3.07
N LYS A 143 19.57 -0.65 4.38
CA LYS A 143 20.95 -0.53 4.90
C LYS A 143 21.78 -1.76 4.57
N SER A 144 21.17 -2.94 4.52
CA SER A 144 21.82 -4.20 4.13
C SER A 144 21.96 -4.38 2.61
N GLY A 145 21.60 -3.36 1.81
CA GLY A 145 21.79 -3.36 0.35
C GLY A 145 20.62 -3.91 -0.46
N TYR A 146 19.48 -4.22 0.18
CA TYR A 146 18.26 -4.56 -0.55
C TYR A 146 17.66 -3.31 -1.22
N SER A 147 16.94 -3.49 -2.33
CA SER A 147 16.25 -2.39 -3.00
C SER A 147 14.77 -2.37 -2.62
N ILE A 148 14.26 -1.21 -2.21
CA ILE A 148 12.83 -1.02 -1.99
C ILE A 148 12.05 -1.16 -3.29
N PHE A 149 10.84 -1.71 -3.21
CA PHE A 149 9.90 -1.70 -4.33
C PHE A 149 8.68 -0.82 -4.04
N SER A 150 8.03 -0.99 -2.89
CA SER A 150 6.90 -0.16 -2.45
C SER A 150 6.77 -0.16 -0.93
N ASP A 151 6.20 0.90 -0.37
CA ASP A 151 5.79 0.96 1.03
C ASP A 151 4.29 1.26 1.12
N ASP A 152 3.65 0.84 2.22
CA ASP A 152 2.24 1.06 2.57
C ASP A 152 1.23 0.29 1.69
N VAL A 153 1.31 0.37 0.36
CA VAL A 153 0.39 -0.32 -0.56
C VAL A 153 1.12 -0.96 -1.73
N ILE A 154 0.74 -2.20 -2.04
CA ILE A 154 1.12 -2.92 -3.25
C ILE A 154 -0.16 -3.23 -4.04
N VAL A 155 -0.12 -3.07 -5.35
CA VAL A 155 -1.28 -3.32 -6.23
C VAL A 155 -1.14 -4.69 -6.88
N LEU A 156 -2.05 -5.61 -6.56
CA LEU A 156 -2.12 -6.92 -7.19
C LEU A 156 -3.00 -6.85 -8.44
N LYS A 157 -2.52 -7.41 -9.54
CA LYS A 157 -3.24 -7.47 -10.80
C LYS A 157 -3.00 -8.81 -11.50
N HIS A 158 -4.04 -9.35 -12.15
CA HIS A 158 -3.88 -10.40 -13.15
C HIS A 158 -3.28 -9.81 -14.41
N GLU A 159 -2.19 -10.39 -14.88
CA GLU A 159 -1.64 -10.11 -16.20
C GLU A 159 -2.30 -11.03 -17.27
N GLU A 160 -2.02 -10.79 -18.56
CA GLU A 160 -2.65 -11.51 -19.67
C GLU A 160 -2.46 -13.02 -19.62
N ASN A 161 -1.35 -13.52 -19.08
CA ASN A 161 -1.07 -14.93 -18.83
C ASN A 161 -1.78 -15.51 -17.60
N GLN A 162 -2.67 -14.74 -16.95
CA GLN A 162 -3.37 -15.05 -15.70
C GLN A 162 -2.47 -15.20 -14.46
N GLU A 163 -1.19 -14.87 -14.55
CA GLU A 163 -0.33 -14.75 -13.38
C GLU A 163 -0.69 -13.49 -12.58
N VAL A 164 -0.65 -13.61 -11.26
CA VAL A 164 -0.80 -12.45 -10.39
C VAL A 164 0.56 -11.81 -10.17
N GLN A 165 0.66 -10.55 -10.54
CA GLN A 165 1.85 -9.75 -10.32
C GLN A 165 1.54 -8.54 -9.41
N ALA A 166 2.57 -8.07 -8.74
CA ALA A 166 2.51 -6.91 -7.88
C ALA A 166 3.14 -5.69 -8.57
N ARG A 167 2.49 -4.54 -8.43
CA ARG A 167 2.96 -3.22 -8.87
C ARG A 167 3.15 -2.31 -7.67
N ALA A 168 4.15 -1.45 -7.74
CA ALA A 168 4.38 -0.44 -6.72
C ALA A 168 3.28 0.62 -6.73
N SER A 169 3.01 1.22 -5.57
CA SER A 169 2.08 2.35 -5.45
C SER A 169 2.73 3.67 -5.87
N TYR A 170 3.63 4.19 -5.05
CA TYR A 170 4.34 5.46 -5.25
C TYR A 170 5.64 5.48 -4.43
N PRO A 171 6.63 6.31 -4.81
CA PRO A 171 7.99 6.27 -4.26
C PRO A 171 8.15 6.98 -2.92
N MET A 172 7.48 6.55 -1.87
CA MET A 172 7.62 7.13 -0.54
C MET A 172 7.59 6.08 0.56
N ILE A 173 8.59 6.09 1.44
CA ILE A 173 8.57 5.34 2.71
C ILE A 173 8.06 6.28 3.80
N LYS A 174 7.19 5.76 4.67
CA LYS A 174 6.63 6.49 5.80
C LYS A 174 7.15 5.94 7.12
N LEU A 175 7.94 6.72 7.84
CA LEU A 175 8.52 6.33 9.13
C LEU A 175 8.06 7.22 10.28
N TRP A 176 7.84 6.62 11.43
CA TRP A 176 7.69 7.33 12.69
C TRP A 176 9.04 7.81 13.20
N ASP A 177 9.07 8.90 13.95
CA ASP A 177 10.30 9.51 14.46
C ASP A 177 11.14 8.54 15.31
N ASP A 178 10.50 7.80 16.21
CA ASP A 178 11.14 6.77 17.02
C ASP A 178 11.76 5.62 16.20
N ALA A 179 11.19 5.32 15.03
CA ALA A 179 11.75 4.34 14.11
C ALA A 179 12.99 4.90 13.40
N ILE A 180 12.96 6.18 13.01
CA ILE A 180 14.12 6.87 12.39
C ILE A 180 15.31 6.88 13.35
N GLU A 181 15.07 7.24 14.63
CA GLU A 181 16.10 7.24 15.65
C GLU A 181 16.75 5.87 15.84
N LYS A 182 15.94 4.81 15.87
CA LYS A 182 16.44 3.42 15.99
C LYS A 182 17.22 2.95 14.77
N LEU A 183 16.85 3.39 13.57
CA LEU A 183 17.54 3.02 12.33
C LEU A 183 18.94 3.63 12.21
N GLN A 184 19.17 4.83 12.78
CA GLN A 184 20.45 5.54 12.73
C GLN A 184 21.06 5.57 11.32
N SER A 185 20.26 5.97 10.31
CA SER A 185 20.66 5.95 8.91
C SER A 185 20.56 7.33 8.28
N GLU A 186 21.65 7.77 7.64
CA GLU A 186 21.69 9.03 6.89
C GLU A 186 20.60 9.13 5.82
N LEU A 187 20.10 8.00 5.32
CA LEU A 187 19.00 7.94 4.34
C LEU A 187 17.71 8.57 4.87
N PHE A 188 17.54 8.64 6.20
CA PHE A 188 16.31 9.09 6.85
C PHE A 188 16.52 10.29 7.78
N GLU A 189 17.55 11.09 7.57
CA GLU A 189 17.81 12.28 8.40
C GLU A 189 16.92 13.47 8.04
N ASN A 190 16.56 13.60 6.75
CA ASN A 190 15.78 14.73 6.25
C ASN A 190 14.29 14.60 6.56
N ARG A 191 13.84 15.16 7.68
CA ARG A 191 12.46 15.12 8.16
C ARG A 191 11.58 16.26 7.62
N ASN A 192 11.88 16.80 6.44
CA ASN A 192 11.17 17.94 5.87
C ASN A 192 9.72 17.64 5.44
N PHE A 193 9.42 16.40 5.12
CA PHE A 193 8.09 16.01 4.69
C PHE A 193 7.31 15.31 5.82
N VAL A 194 6.50 16.08 6.55
CA VAL A 194 5.55 15.55 7.54
C VAL A 194 4.36 14.95 6.81
N VAL A 195 4.06 13.67 7.03
CA VAL A 195 2.96 12.96 6.34
C VAL A 195 1.60 13.58 6.66
N LYS A 196 1.36 13.92 7.94
CA LYS A 196 0.13 14.57 8.39
C LYS A 196 0.45 15.57 9.51
N PRO A 197 -0.11 16.78 9.46
CA PRO A 197 0.05 17.76 10.53
C PRO A 197 -0.33 17.19 11.90
N GLY A 198 0.51 17.44 12.92
CA GLY A 198 0.32 16.96 14.31
C GLY A 198 0.72 15.50 14.54
N TYR A 199 1.39 14.86 13.59
CA TYR A 199 1.94 13.51 13.73
C TYR A 199 3.44 13.52 13.47
N ASP A 200 4.21 12.85 14.31
CA ASP A 200 5.66 12.67 14.15
C ASP A 200 5.96 11.51 13.20
N LYS A 201 5.35 11.57 11.99
CA LYS A 201 5.51 10.61 10.92
C LYS A 201 5.98 11.33 9.66
N PHE A 202 7.11 10.87 9.10
CA PHE A 202 7.81 11.53 8.02
C PHE A 202 7.82 10.65 6.76
N GLY A 203 7.78 11.29 5.60
CA GLY A 203 7.90 10.67 4.29
C GLY A 203 9.28 10.87 3.70
N PHE A 204 9.87 9.81 3.16
CA PHE A 204 11.16 9.80 2.48
C PHE A 204 10.97 9.31 1.07
N PHE A 205 11.34 10.13 0.10
CA PHE A 205 11.12 9.87 -1.31
C PHE A 205 12.29 9.11 -1.94
N PHE A 206 11.96 8.19 -2.88
CA PHE A 206 12.95 7.46 -3.68
C PHE A 206 12.58 7.48 -5.18
N HIS A 207 12.20 8.67 -5.68
CA HIS A 207 11.74 8.88 -7.07
C HIS A 207 12.72 8.35 -8.13
N GLU A 208 14.03 8.54 -7.93
CA GLU A 208 15.05 8.13 -8.88
C GLU A 208 15.21 6.59 -8.98
N GLN A 209 14.99 5.88 -7.86
CA GLN A 209 15.10 4.43 -7.78
C GLN A 209 13.74 3.73 -7.99
N PHE A 210 12.68 4.50 -8.25
CA PHE A 210 11.34 3.95 -8.34
C PHE A 210 11.13 3.08 -9.56
N ASP A 211 10.69 1.84 -9.34
CA ASP A 211 10.47 0.87 -10.40
C ASP A 211 8.98 0.74 -10.75
N ARG A 212 8.64 1.00 -12.00
CA ARG A 212 7.27 0.96 -12.55
C ARG A 212 6.88 -0.41 -13.09
N ASN A 213 7.80 -1.37 -13.12
CA ASN A 213 7.53 -2.72 -13.62
C ASN A 213 6.67 -3.52 -12.63
N SER A 214 6.12 -4.62 -13.10
CA SER A 214 5.41 -5.60 -12.28
C SER A 214 6.28 -6.83 -12.03
N TYR A 215 6.09 -7.44 -10.86
CA TYR A 215 6.89 -8.60 -10.44
C TYR A 215 6.04 -9.65 -9.74
N PRO A 216 6.38 -10.95 -9.87
CA PRO A 216 5.77 -11.99 -9.08
C PRO A 216 6.20 -11.90 -7.62
N ILE A 217 5.32 -12.30 -6.71
CA ILE A 217 5.62 -12.40 -5.29
C ILE A 217 6.27 -13.77 -5.05
N LYS A 218 7.42 -13.78 -4.36
CA LYS A 218 8.18 -15.00 -4.01
C LYS A 218 8.02 -15.39 -2.56
N MET A 219 7.91 -14.40 -1.67
CA MET A 219 7.77 -14.64 -0.23
C MET A 219 6.87 -13.59 0.40
N ILE A 220 6.12 -14.00 1.39
CA ILE A 220 5.28 -13.14 2.23
C ILE A 220 5.73 -13.34 3.67
N LEU A 221 6.26 -12.28 4.28
CA LEU A 221 6.61 -12.22 5.69
C LEU A 221 5.50 -11.47 6.43
N VAL A 222 4.82 -12.13 7.36
CA VAL A 222 3.78 -11.50 8.18
C VAL A 222 4.34 -11.24 9.57
N LEU A 223 4.57 -9.96 9.89
CA LEU A 223 5.08 -9.54 11.19
C LEU A 223 3.94 -9.47 12.21
N LYS A 224 4.15 -10.09 13.38
CA LYS A 224 3.22 -10.04 14.51
C LYS A 224 3.93 -9.67 15.80
N ILE A 225 3.25 -8.90 16.64
CA ILE A 225 3.66 -8.68 18.02
C ILE A 225 2.95 -9.74 18.86
N LYS A 226 3.75 -10.54 19.58
CA LYS A 226 3.26 -11.63 20.44
C LYS A 226 3.97 -11.61 21.80
N GLU A 227 3.40 -12.30 22.78
CA GLU A 227 4.04 -12.59 24.07
C GLU A 227 5.03 -13.75 23.87
N VAL A 228 6.21 -13.41 23.35
CA VAL A 228 7.34 -14.32 23.12
C VAL A 228 8.61 -13.70 23.68
N ASP A 229 9.56 -14.52 24.12
CA ASP A 229 10.81 -14.05 24.73
C ASP A 229 11.82 -13.57 23.67
N GLN A 230 11.74 -14.13 22.47
CA GLN A 230 12.63 -13.83 21.35
C GLN A 230 11.88 -13.82 20.02
N VAL A 231 12.55 -13.36 18.96
CA VAL A 231 11.99 -13.44 17.60
C VAL A 231 11.97 -14.91 17.18
N GLU A 232 10.80 -15.36 16.76
CA GLU A 232 10.57 -16.72 16.25
C GLU A 232 9.78 -16.66 14.94
N TYR A 233 9.91 -17.69 14.11
CA TYR A 233 9.19 -17.73 12.85
C TYR A 233 8.70 -19.12 12.50
N GLN A 234 7.65 -19.16 11.70
CA GLN A 234 7.04 -20.39 11.21
C GLN A 234 6.56 -20.23 9.77
N GLU A 235 6.89 -21.16 8.90
CA GLU A 235 6.27 -21.25 7.57
C GLU A 235 4.87 -21.84 7.71
N LEU A 236 3.87 -21.20 7.09
CA LEU A 236 2.49 -21.67 7.04
C LEU A 236 2.15 -22.22 5.67
N HIS A 237 1.28 -23.21 5.61
CA HIS A 237 0.85 -23.86 4.38
C HIS A 237 -0.67 -23.97 4.28
N GLY A 238 -1.18 -24.17 3.06
CA GLY A 238 -2.59 -24.48 2.81
C GLY A 238 -3.57 -23.47 3.39
N GLY A 239 -4.56 -23.94 4.12
CA GLY A 239 -5.61 -23.12 4.70
C GLY A 239 -5.14 -22.13 5.76
N GLU A 240 -4.10 -22.45 6.53
CA GLU A 240 -3.51 -21.56 7.54
C GLU A 240 -2.81 -20.36 6.86
N ALA A 241 -2.01 -20.62 5.83
CA ALA A 241 -1.38 -19.57 5.05
C ALA A 241 -2.43 -18.67 4.36
N PHE A 242 -3.49 -19.26 3.82
CA PHE A 242 -4.58 -18.49 3.21
C PHE A 242 -5.30 -17.61 4.23
N LYS A 243 -5.66 -18.14 5.40
CA LYS A 243 -6.30 -17.40 6.49
C LYS A 243 -5.44 -16.23 6.94
N GLU A 244 -4.14 -16.45 7.06
CA GLU A 244 -3.19 -15.40 7.45
C GLU A 244 -3.04 -14.33 6.38
N PHE A 245 -2.94 -14.72 5.11
CA PHE A 245 -2.73 -13.79 4.01
C PHE A 245 -3.97 -12.92 3.74
N ILE A 246 -5.18 -13.49 3.80
CA ILE A 246 -6.41 -12.73 3.58
C ILE A 246 -6.64 -11.65 4.64
N ALA A 247 -6.14 -11.85 5.86
CA ALA A 247 -6.18 -10.86 6.92
C ALA A 247 -5.35 -9.59 6.58
N GLN A 248 -4.43 -9.68 5.59
CA GLN A 248 -3.60 -8.58 5.12
C GLN A 248 -4.25 -7.75 3.99
N SER A 249 -5.49 -8.07 3.60
CA SER A 249 -6.22 -7.30 2.57
C SER A 249 -6.37 -5.84 3.00
N TYR A 250 -6.04 -4.91 2.09
CA TYR A 250 -6.14 -3.48 2.38
C TYR A 250 -7.59 -3.01 2.29
N ARG A 251 -8.08 -2.31 3.33
CA ARG A 251 -9.45 -1.79 3.39
C ARG A 251 -10.52 -2.86 3.04
N PRO A 252 -10.60 -3.97 3.79
CA PRO A 252 -11.48 -5.10 3.46
C PRO A 252 -12.97 -4.71 3.42
N ASN A 253 -13.37 -3.61 4.09
CA ASN A 253 -14.72 -3.02 4.01
C ASN A 253 -15.07 -2.55 2.58
N LEU A 254 -14.09 -2.25 1.73
CA LEU A 254 -14.31 -1.87 0.34
C LEU A 254 -14.51 -3.10 -0.59
N LEU A 255 -14.31 -4.32 -0.12
CA LEU A 255 -14.67 -5.56 -0.84
C LEU A 255 -16.19 -5.80 -0.74
N HIS A 256 -16.97 -4.88 -1.29
CA HIS A 256 -18.42 -4.76 -1.10
C HIS A 256 -19.25 -5.78 -1.87
N SER A 257 -18.72 -6.34 -2.97
CA SER A 257 -19.44 -7.31 -3.82
C SER A 257 -18.86 -8.72 -3.71
N ASN A 258 -19.69 -9.73 -4.02
CA ASN A 258 -19.24 -11.12 -4.06
C ASN A 258 -18.18 -11.35 -5.16
N SER A 259 -18.29 -10.63 -6.29
CA SER A 259 -17.31 -10.71 -7.38
C SER A 259 -15.92 -10.21 -6.94
N LEU A 260 -15.85 -9.07 -6.26
CA LEU A 260 -14.57 -8.56 -5.72
C LEU A 260 -13.97 -9.46 -4.64
N ARG A 261 -14.80 -10.03 -3.76
CA ARG A 261 -14.33 -11.00 -2.77
C ARG A 261 -13.79 -12.26 -3.44
N ALA A 262 -14.50 -12.78 -4.44
CA ALA A 262 -14.04 -13.94 -5.22
C ALA A 262 -12.74 -13.65 -5.97
N LEU A 263 -12.60 -12.46 -6.56
CA LEU A 263 -11.37 -12.01 -7.20
C LEU A 263 -10.21 -11.93 -6.21
N ASN A 264 -10.42 -11.30 -5.06
CA ASN A 264 -9.41 -11.23 -3.99
C ASN A 264 -8.96 -12.64 -3.59
N TYR A 265 -9.89 -13.55 -3.30
CA TYR A 265 -9.57 -14.93 -2.94
C TYR A 265 -8.77 -15.66 -4.03
N ALA A 266 -9.19 -15.53 -5.28
CA ALA A 266 -8.51 -16.15 -6.42
C ALA A 266 -7.06 -15.65 -6.56
N MET A 267 -6.83 -14.34 -6.43
CA MET A 267 -5.50 -13.75 -6.50
C MET A 267 -4.60 -14.23 -5.34
N LEU A 268 -5.11 -14.24 -4.10
CA LEU A 268 -4.33 -14.70 -2.94
C LEU A 268 -3.98 -16.18 -3.06
N VAL A 269 -4.91 -17.03 -3.50
CA VAL A 269 -4.64 -18.45 -3.76
C VAL A 269 -3.60 -18.63 -4.87
N ALA A 270 -3.69 -17.86 -5.95
CA ALA A 270 -2.72 -17.92 -7.04
C ALA A 270 -1.29 -17.54 -6.57
N ILE A 271 -1.18 -16.54 -5.71
CA ILE A 271 0.11 -16.13 -5.12
C ILE A 271 0.66 -17.25 -4.23
N LEU A 272 -0.15 -17.83 -3.32
CA LEU A 272 0.29 -18.88 -2.39
C LEU A 272 0.69 -20.19 -3.05
N LYS A 273 0.33 -20.42 -4.33
CA LYS A 273 0.84 -21.56 -5.10
C LYS A 273 2.33 -21.44 -5.43
N ASN A 274 2.86 -20.21 -5.49
CA ASN A 274 4.21 -19.92 -5.97
C ASN A 274 5.06 -19.13 -4.95
N ALA A 275 4.48 -18.68 -3.86
CA ALA A 275 5.12 -17.89 -2.83
C ALA A 275 5.02 -18.60 -1.46
N LYS A 276 6.09 -18.55 -0.69
CA LYS A 276 6.10 -19.00 0.71
C LYS A 276 5.49 -17.94 1.60
N LEU A 277 4.76 -18.35 2.62
CA LEU A 277 4.26 -17.48 3.67
C LEU A 277 4.90 -17.85 5.00
N VAL A 278 5.60 -16.91 5.60
CA VAL A 278 6.27 -17.06 6.90
C VAL A 278 5.71 -16.02 7.87
N VAL A 279 5.20 -16.47 9.00
CA VAL A 279 4.84 -15.61 10.12
C VAL A 279 6.06 -15.41 11.00
N VAL A 280 6.36 -14.15 11.29
CA VAL A 280 7.47 -13.77 12.18
C VAL A 280 6.86 -13.10 13.41
N ASN A 281 6.92 -13.82 14.55
CA ASN A 281 6.49 -13.33 15.84
C ASN A 281 7.65 -12.61 16.52
N ARG A 282 7.41 -11.40 17.03
CA ARG A 282 8.38 -10.65 17.80
C ARG A 282 7.80 -10.16 19.12
N PRO A 283 8.61 -9.99 20.18
CA PRO A 283 8.18 -9.32 21.40
C PRO A 283 7.79 -7.85 21.10
N SER A 284 6.97 -7.27 21.97
CA SER A 284 6.57 -5.86 21.88
C SER A 284 7.77 -4.91 21.91
N VAL A 285 8.74 -5.20 22.78
CA VAL A 285 10.05 -4.55 22.79
C VAL A 285 11.04 -5.50 22.12
N CYS A 286 11.49 -5.12 20.92
CA CYS A 286 12.39 -5.95 20.11
C CYS A 286 13.54 -5.07 19.61
N ASN A 287 14.78 -5.57 19.71
CA ASN A 287 15.93 -4.94 19.07
C ASN A 287 15.74 -5.07 17.52
N PRO A 288 15.72 -3.96 16.78
CA PRO A 288 15.57 -3.99 15.32
C PRO A 288 16.62 -4.84 14.61
N GLU A 289 17.86 -4.89 15.10
CA GLU A 289 18.94 -5.67 14.49
C GLU A 289 18.69 -7.18 14.59
N ILE A 290 18.10 -7.65 15.71
CA ILE A 290 17.73 -9.06 15.87
C ILE A 290 16.61 -9.42 14.90
N LEU A 291 15.59 -8.56 14.78
CA LEU A 291 14.52 -8.78 13.81
C LEU A 291 15.05 -8.82 12.37
N LEU A 292 15.90 -7.88 12.01
CA LEU A 292 16.50 -7.78 10.68
C LEU A 292 17.36 -9.00 10.35
N SER A 293 18.27 -9.39 11.25
CA SER A 293 19.13 -10.57 11.04
C SER A 293 18.32 -11.87 10.93
N THR A 294 17.22 -11.99 11.68
CA THR A 294 16.30 -13.12 11.54
C THR A 294 15.63 -13.13 10.17
N ILE A 295 15.14 -11.99 9.72
CA ILE A 295 14.50 -11.85 8.39
C ILE A 295 15.51 -12.14 7.27
N GLU A 296 16.73 -11.64 7.35
CA GLU A 296 17.80 -11.93 6.38
C GLU A 296 18.12 -13.43 6.36
N THR A 297 18.17 -14.07 7.52
CA THR A 297 18.37 -15.54 7.62
C THR A 297 17.22 -16.28 6.90
N ILE A 298 15.96 -15.91 7.11
CA ILE A 298 14.82 -16.50 6.42
C ILE A 298 14.96 -16.34 4.91
N ILE A 299 15.28 -15.12 4.43
CA ILE A 299 15.43 -14.82 3.00
C ILE A 299 16.55 -15.66 2.36
N GLN A 300 17.70 -15.80 3.03
CA GLN A 300 18.86 -16.52 2.53
C GLN A 300 18.66 -18.03 2.56
N HIS A 301 18.04 -18.54 3.62
CA HIS A 301 17.83 -20.00 3.80
C HIS A 301 16.83 -20.55 2.78
N GLU A 302 15.80 -19.80 2.46
CA GLU A 302 14.75 -20.21 1.52
C GLU A 302 15.14 -20.05 0.05
N TYR A 303 16.13 -19.22 -0.22
CA TYR A 303 16.66 -18.96 -1.56
C TYR A 303 18.20 -18.81 -1.49
N PRO A 304 18.94 -19.91 -1.29
CA PRO A 304 20.40 -19.85 -1.27
C PRO A 304 20.93 -19.21 -2.55
N VAL A 305 21.98 -18.40 -2.39
CA VAL A 305 22.62 -17.59 -3.48
C VAL A 305 23.24 -18.51 -4.51
#